data_69d351b565776fb909c0cb22eaea7edd
#
_entry.id   69d351b565776fb909c0cb22eaea7edd
#
_cell.length_a   1.000
_cell.length_b   1.000
_cell.length_c   1.000
_cell.angle_alpha   90.00
_cell.angle_beta   90.00
_cell.angle_gamma   90.00
#
_symmetry.space_group_name_H-M   'P 1'
#
loop_
_entity.id
_entity.type
_entity.pdbx_description
1 polymer ?
#
loop_
_entity_poly.entity_id
_entity_poly.type
_entity_poly.pdbx_seq_one_letter_code
_entity_poly.pdbx_strand_id
1 'polypeptide(L)'
;MRDSTNHFSRFLHLLQEALKGPGLFPAFIASAAALAAFFAGFLLRPLSTAAAVIAAVVILIASGIGVLLWYYKHVTQPINQMTESARKIAEGSYGTELAPINNESFDSLREAINEVSQEINRTEKMQSEFISSISHELRTPLTAITGWGETLMFDLSIKHESREGIKTILREASRLTGLVEELLEFTRIQDGRFKLNIELLDIEAELEDTIFTYRELLQKDKIDLRYTPMDEVLPLVPGDALRLRQVFLNILDNAAKYGRDGGAIDVSLTADQKAATIIFRDYGPGIPEDELPHIKEKFFKGRISKERGSGIGLAVCDEIVTRSGGTLTIINAPGGGTAVAVTLPFAPEQPKAHNTEVIS
;
A
#
# COMPACT_ATOMS: atom_id res chain seq x y z
N MET A 1 8.07 -70.79 -4.04
CA MET A 1 7.67 -69.78 -3.04
C MET A 1 8.46 -68.45 -3.05
N ARG A 2 9.51 -68.29 -3.87
CA ARG A 2 10.33 -67.08 -3.91
C ARG A 2 9.87 -66.03 -4.95
N ASP A 3 8.95 -66.39 -5.85
CA ASP A 3 8.51 -65.49 -6.93
C ASP A 3 7.32 -64.60 -6.58
N SER A 4 6.47 -65.05 -5.63
CA SER A 4 5.29 -64.29 -5.20
C SER A 4 5.59 -63.05 -4.35
N THR A 5 6.71 -63.07 -3.61
CA THR A 5 7.14 -61.91 -2.81
C THR A 5 7.69 -60.78 -3.63
N ASN A 6 8.26 -61.05 -4.81
CA ASN A 6 8.81 -60.07 -5.70
C ASN A 6 7.73 -59.30 -6.50
N HIS A 7 6.64 -60.00 -6.84
CA HIS A 7 5.47 -59.39 -7.49
C HIS A 7 4.68 -58.48 -6.53
N PHE A 8 4.56 -58.88 -5.26
CA PHE A 8 3.86 -58.10 -4.25
C PHE A 8 4.65 -56.84 -3.87
N SER A 9 5.98 -56.93 -3.77
CA SER A 9 6.83 -55.80 -3.52
C SER A 9 6.85 -54.77 -4.69
N ARG A 10 6.89 -55.25 -5.96
CA ARG A 10 6.72 -54.41 -7.14
C ARG A 10 5.34 -53.75 -7.19
N PHE A 11 4.30 -54.48 -6.87
CA PHE A 11 2.93 -53.97 -6.79
C PHE A 11 2.83 -52.86 -5.76
N LEU A 12 3.39 -53.05 -4.55
CA LEU A 12 3.42 -52.04 -3.49
C LEU A 12 4.21 -50.77 -3.90
N HIS A 13 5.33 -50.97 -4.62
CA HIS A 13 6.11 -49.84 -5.11
C HIS A 13 5.37 -49.03 -6.21
N LEU A 14 4.75 -49.69 -7.15
CA LEU A 14 3.89 -49.08 -8.16
C LEU A 14 2.66 -48.40 -7.55
N LEU A 15 2.11 -48.99 -6.50
CA LEU A 15 1.01 -48.45 -5.73
C LEU A 15 1.42 -47.19 -4.97
N GLN A 16 2.64 -47.19 -4.41
CA GLN A 16 3.20 -46.05 -3.70
C GLN A 16 3.55 -44.88 -4.65
N GLU A 17 4.02 -45.17 -5.87
CA GLU A 17 4.20 -44.17 -6.91
C GLU A 17 2.88 -43.63 -7.47
N ALA A 18 1.90 -44.49 -7.70
CA ALA A 18 0.55 -44.11 -8.14
C ALA A 18 -0.20 -43.25 -7.10
N LEU A 19 0.08 -43.47 -5.81
CA LEU A 19 -0.47 -42.68 -4.70
C LEU A 19 0.11 -41.26 -4.63
N LYS A 20 1.25 -41.01 -5.23
CA LYS A 20 1.87 -39.66 -5.29
C LYS A 20 1.26 -38.76 -6.35
N GLY A 21 0.63 -39.34 -7.40
CA GLY A 21 0.04 -38.57 -8.49
C GLY A 21 -1.39 -38.09 -8.22
N PRO A 22 -1.75 -36.85 -8.57
CA PRO A 22 -3.06 -36.26 -8.25
C PRO A 22 -4.25 -36.94 -8.97
N GLY A 23 -4.01 -37.67 -10.06
CA GLY A 23 -5.09 -38.29 -10.86
C GLY A 23 -5.42 -39.76 -10.50
N LEU A 24 -4.49 -40.52 -9.94
CA LEU A 24 -4.63 -41.94 -9.72
C LEU A 24 -5.15 -42.28 -8.29
N PHE A 25 -4.92 -41.43 -7.32
CA PHE A 25 -5.33 -41.66 -5.93
C PHE A 25 -6.86 -41.74 -5.75
N PRO A 26 -7.69 -40.86 -6.31
CA PRO A 26 -9.13 -40.98 -6.27
C PRO A 26 -9.65 -42.28 -6.90
N ALA A 27 -9.08 -42.67 -8.05
CA ALA A 27 -9.41 -43.91 -8.74
C ALA A 27 -9.03 -45.13 -7.90
N PHE A 28 -7.88 -45.08 -7.20
CA PHE A 28 -7.44 -46.14 -6.31
C PHE A 28 -8.36 -46.30 -5.08
N ILE A 29 -8.73 -45.18 -4.42
CA ILE A 29 -9.65 -45.20 -3.28
C ILE A 29 -11.03 -45.70 -3.73
N ALA A 30 -11.53 -45.28 -4.88
CA ALA A 30 -12.79 -45.77 -5.42
C ALA A 30 -12.73 -47.29 -5.72
N SER A 31 -11.63 -47.78 -6.28
CA SER A 31 -11.40 -49.21 -6.54
C SER A 31 -11.24 -50.00 -5.25
N ALA A 32 -10.51 -49.45 -4.27
CA ALA A 32 -10.34 -50.09 -2.96
C ALA A 32 -11.66 -50.15 -2.18
N ALA A 33 -12.49 -49.12 -2.25
CA ALA A 33 -13.82 -49.10 -1.65
C ALA A 33 -14.77 -50.07 -2.32
N ALA A 34 -14.73 -50.17 -3.67
CA ALA A 34 -15.53 -51.17 -4.40
C ALA A 34 -15.10 -52.60 -4.06
N LEU A 35 -13.79 -52.88 -3.95
CA LEU A 35 -13.26 -54.16 -3.50
C LEU A 35 -13.65 -54.48 -2.05
N ALA A 36 -13.53 -53.53 -1.15
CA ALA A 36 -13.92 -53.68 0.25
C ALA A 36 -15.44 -53.94 0.39
N ALA A 37 -16.26 -53.25 -0.38
CA ALA A 37 -17.71 -53.48 -0.42
C ALA A 37 -18.05 -54.88 -0.97
N PHE A 38 -17.33 -55.33 -1.99
CA PHE A 38 -17.47 -56.68 -2.54
C PHE A 38 -17.07 -57.77 -1.51
N PHE A 39 -15.93 -57.63 -0.84
CA PHE A 39 -15.47 -58.55 0.22
C PHE A 39 -16.35 -58.49 1.44
N ALA A 40 -16.83 -57.33 1.87
CA ALA A 40 -17.79 -57.19 2.96
C ALA A 40 -19.10 -57.93 2.64
N GLY A 41 -19.60 -57.83 1.42
CA GLY A 41 -20.78 -58.57 0.98
C GLY A 41 -20.57 -60.09 0.94
N PHE A 42 -19.34 -60.54 0.70
CA PHE A 42 -18.98 -61.96 0.72
C PHE A 42 -18.81 -62.52 2.14
N LEU A 43 -18.17 -61.78 3.05
CA LEU A 43 -17.94 -62.16 4.44
C LEU A 43 -19.20 -62.04 5.31
N LEU A 44 -20.12 -61.16 4.96
CA LEU A 44 -21.34 -60.90 5.75
C LEU A 44 -22.55 -61.67 5.26
N ARG A 45 -22.33 -62.76 4.49
CA ARG A 45 -23.42 -63.69 4.05
C ARG A 45 -24.41 -64.11 5.12
N PRO A 46 -24.07 -64.23 6.43
CA PRO A 46 -25.05 -64.53 7.46
C PRO A 46 -25.89 -63.34 7.94
N LEU A 47 -25.48 -62.07 7.57
CA LEU A 47 -26.28 -60.90 7.90
C LEU A 47 -27.41 -60.70 6.90
N SER A 48 -28.51 -60.08 7.37
CA SER A 48 -29.62 -59.70 6.48
C SER A 48 -29.13 -58.87 5.32
N THR A 49 -29.66 -59.04 4.11
CA THR A 49 -29.29 -58.31 2.91
C THR A 49 -29.35 -56.81 3.10
N ALA A 50 -30.22 -56.30 3.97
CA ALA A 50 -30.33 -54.91 4.35
C ALA A 50 -29.08 -54.38 5.07
N ALA A 51 -28.49 -55.12 5.99
CA ALA A 51 -27.28 -54.72 6.71
C ALA A 51 -26.04 -54.65 5.79
N ALA A 52 -25.92 -55.55 4.83
CA ALA A 52 -24.84 -55.55 3.83
C ALA A 52 -24.95 -54.31 2.90
N VAL A 53 -26.16 -53.95 2.48
CA VAL A 53 -26.40 -52.74 1.66
C VAL A 53 -26.06 -51.47 2.45
N ILE A 54 -26.49 -51.37 3.70
CA ILE A 54 -26.15 -50.21 4.55
C ILE A 54 -24.64 -50.07 4.73
N ALA A 55 -23.93 -51.17 5.02
CA ALA A 55 -22.49 -51.16 5.16
C ALA A 55 -21.78 -50.71 3.86
N ALA A 56 -22.22 -51.17 2.70
CA ALA A 56 -21.69 -50.75 1.39
C ALA A 56 -21.91 -49.24 1.13
N VAL A 57 -23.09 -48.73 1.47
CA VAL A 57 -23.40 -47.28 1.33
C VAL A 57 -22.53 -46.45 2.27
N VAL A 58 -22.33 -46.87 3.52
CA VAL A 58 -21.45 -46.14 4.47
C VAL A 58 -19.99 -46.11 3.98
N ILE A 59 -19.48 -47.22 3.47
CA ILE A 59 -18.12 -47.28 2.90
C ILE A 59 -17.99 -46.37 1.69
N LEU A 60 -19.00 -46.35 0.82
CA LEU A 60 -19.00 -45.43 -0.35
C LEU A 60 -18.99 -43.97 0.06
N ILE A 61 -19.81 -43.58 1.04
CA ILE A 61 -19.84 -42.21 1.56
C ILE A 61 -18.52 -41.85 2.23
N ALA A 62 -17.97 -42.71 3.07
CA ALA A 62 -16.70 -42.48 3.74
C ALA A 62 -15.54 -42.36 2.75
N SER A 63 -15.51 -43.19 1.69
CA SER A 63 -14.50 -43.07 0.64
C SER A 63 -14.64 -41.79 -0.17
N GLY A 64 -15.86 -41.35 -0.49
CA GLY A 64 -16.15 -40.09 -1.15
C GLY A 64 -15.66 -38.87 -0.35
N ILE A 65 -15.94 -38.86 0.97
CA ILE A 65 -15.44 -37.83 1.88
C ILE A 65 -13.90 -37.83 1.92
N GLY A 66 -13.30 -39.03 2.01
CA GLY A 66 -11.84 -39.17 2.01
C GLY A 66 -11.19 -38.57 0.72
N VAL A 67 -11.79 -38.85 -0.44
CA VAL A 67 -11.36 -38.30 -1.72
C VAL A 67 -11.48 -36.77 -1.74
N LEU A 68 -12.60 -36.23 -1.28
CA LEU A 68 -12.84 -34.78 -1.23
C LEU A 68 -11.84 -34.08 -0.30
N LEU A 69 -11.58 -34.63 0.89
CA LEU A 69 -10.60 -34.06 1.83
C LEU A 69 -9.17 -34.12 1.28
N TRP A 70 -8.82 -35.26 0.62
CA TRP A 70 -7.53 -35.39 -0.03
C TRP A 70 -7.37 -34.37 -1.17
N TYR A 71 -8.38 -34.25 -2.05
CA TYR A 71 -8.38 -33.27 -3.15
C TYR A 71 -8.26 -31.84 -2.63
N TYR A 72 -9.03 -31.50 -1.61
CA TYR A 72 -8.94 -30.18 -0.97
C TYR A 72 -7.54 -29.87 -0.47
N LYS A 73 -6.92 -30.83 0.26
CA LYS A 73 -5.61 -30.64 0.86
C LYS A 73 -4.46 -30.62 -0.16
N HIS A 74 -4.54 -31.45 -1.21
CA HIS A 74 -3.41 -31.64 -2.15
C HIS A 74 -3.55 -30.85 -3.45
N VAL A 75 -4.71 -30.30 -3.75
CA VAL A 75 -4.96 -29.54 -4.99
C VAL A 75 -5.49 -28.14 -4.67
N THR A 76 -6.62 -28.06 -3.99
CA THR A 76 -7.31 -26.77 -3.80
C THR A 76 -6.52 -25.84 -2.90
N GLN A 77 -6.02 -26.31 -1.77
CA GLN A 77 -5.27 -25.50 -0.82
C GLN A 77 -3.97 -24.93 -1.41
N PRO A 78 -3.10 -25.70 -2.10
CA PRO A 78 -1.91 -25.17 -2.77
C PRO A 78 -2.25 -24.13 -3.83
N ILE A 79 -3.25 -24.36 -4.67
CA ILE A 79 -3.67 -23.40 -5.70
C ILE A 79 -4.11 -22.08 -5.07
N ASN A 80 -4.90 -22.12 -4.00
CA ASN A 80 -5.34 -20.93 -3.30
C ASN A 80 -4.17 -20.15 -2.68
N GLN A 81 -3.18 -20.85 -2.11
CA GLN A 81 -1.97 -20.22 -1.58
C GLN A 81 -1.15 -19.51 -2.68
N MET A 82 -0.97 -20.17 -3.83
CA MET A 82 -0.29 -19.59 -4.98
C MET A 82 -1.03 -18.38 -5.53
N THR A 83 -2.36 -18.47 -5.64
CA THR A 83 -3.22 -17.38 -6.11
C THR A 83 -3.13 -16.17 -5.17
N GLU A 84 -3.17 -16.40 -3.87
CA GLU A 84 -3.03 -15.35 -2.86
C GLU A 84 -1.64 -14.68 -2.91
N SER A 85 -0.58 -15.47 -3.11
CA SER A 85 0.77 -14.92 -3.25
C SER A 85 0.95 -14.13 -4.54
N ALA A 86 0.43 -14.64 -5.66
CA ALA A 86 0.43 -13.91 -6.92
C ALA A 86 -0.33 -12.58 -6.81
N ARG A 87 -1.43 -12.55 -6.06
CA ARG A 87 -2.19 -11.33 -5.78
C ARG A 87 -1.38 -10.35 -4.92
N LYS A 88 -0.72 -10.81 -3.85
CA LYS A 88 0.16 -9.97 -3.02
C LYS A 88 1.31 -9.37 -3.83
N ILE A 89 1.90 -10.15 -4.75
CA ILE A 89 2.91 -9.64 -5.68
C ILE A 89 2.31 -8.55 -6.57
N ALA A 90 1.12 -8.75 -7.12
CA ALA A 90 0.44 -7.73 -7.94
C ALA A 90 0.07 -6.46 -7.15
N GLU A 91 -0.16 -6.57 -5.84
CA GLU A 91 -0.44 -5.47 -4.91
C GLU A 91 0.84 -4.77 -4.39
N GLY A 92 2.03 -5.19 -4.87
CA GLY A 92 3.31 -4.58 -4.50
C GLY A 92 4.03 -5.21 -3.31
N SER A 93 3.58 -6.36 -2.81
CA SER A 93 4.22 -7.07 -1.70
C SER A 93 5.25 -8.07 -2.22
N TYR A 94 6.41 -7.57 -2.63
CA TYR A 94 7.48 -8.38 -3.22
C TYR A 94 8.38 -9.03 -2.17
N GLY A 95 9.06 -10.14 -2.56
CA GLY A 95 10.03 -10.84 -1.72
C GLY A 95 9.41 -11.77 -0.67
N THR A 96 8.08 -11.93 -0.65
CA THR A 96 7.43 -12.94 0.19
C THR A 96 7.57 -14.31 -0.46
N GLU A 97 8.20 -15.25 0.23
CA GLU A 97 8.38 -16.62 -0.27
C GLU A 97 7.18 -17.50 0.10
N LEU A 98 6.70 -18.24 -0.88
CA LEU A 98 5.77 -19.36 -0.66
C LEU A 98 6.49 -20.49 0.08
N ALA A 99 5.91 -20.94 1.19
CA ALA A 99 6.41 -22.10 1.91
C ALA A 99 6.41 -23.38 1.03
N PRO A 100 7.30 -24.34 1.31
CA PRO A 100 7.33 -25.61 0.59
C PRO A 100 5.97 -26.30 0.60
N ILE A 101 5.52 -26.72 -0.58
CA ILE A 101 4.26 -27.45 -0.76
C ILE A 101 4.62 -28.93 -0.93
N ASN A 102 4.06 -29.80 -0.10
CA ASN A 102 4.31 -31.25 -0.16
C ASN A 102 3.65 -31.89 -1.39
N ASN A 103 3.94 -31.35 -2.60
CA ASN A 103 3.43 -31.86 -3.87
C ASN A 103 4.38 -31.47 -5.01
N GLU A 104 5.14 -32.44 -5.52
CA GLU A 104 6.13 -32.23 -6.60
C GLU A 104 5.53 -31.56 -7.85
N SER A 105 4.24 -31.80 -8.14
CA SER A 105 3.56 -31.20 -9.30
C SER A 105 3.39 -29.67 -9.18
N PHE A 106 3.38 -29.12 -7.98
CA PHE A 106 3.25 -27.68 -7.73
C PHE A 106 4.55 -27.01 -7.33
N ASP A 107 5.61 -27.78 -7.04
CA ASP A 107 6.89 -27.22 -6.61
C ASP A 107 7.56 -26.37 -7.69
N SER A 108 7.52 -26.79 -8.94
CA SER A 108 8.04 -26.01 -10.06
C SER A 108 7.31 -24.68 -10.26
N LEU A 109 5.98 -24.66 -10.06
CA LEU A 109 5.20 -23.44 -10.13
C LEU A 109 5.46 -22.53 -8.92
N ARG A 110 5.60 -23.11 -7.73
CA ARG A 110 5.99 -22.38 -6.50
C ARG A 110 7.36 -21.71 -6.68
N GLU A 111 8.35 -22.45 -7.20
CA GLU A 111 9.69 -21.93 -7.47
C GLU A 111 9.65 -20.78 -8.48
N ALA A 112 8.91 -20.93 -9.59
CA ALA A 112 8.75 -19.88 -10.56
C ALA A 112 8.10 -18.60 -9.98
N ILE A 113 7.07 -18.74 -9.14
CA ILE A 113 6.44 -17.61 -8.45
C ILE A 113 7.43 -16.92 -7.50
N ASN A 114 8.19 -17.71 -6.73
CA ASN A 114 9.21 -17.18 -5.81
C ASN A 114 10.33 -16.47 -6.59
N GLU A 115 10.81 -17.06 -7.69
CA GLU A 115 11.85 -16.46 -8.54
C GLU A 115 11.40 -15.11 -9.12
N VAL A 116 10.18 -15.05 -9.68
CA VAL A 116 9.60 -13.79 -10.19
C VAL A 116 9.46 -12.77 -9.06
N SER A 117 8.96 -13.17 -7.88
CA SER A 117 8.84 -12.29 -6.73
C SER A 117 10.17 -11.71 -6.28
N GLN A 118 11.22 -12.54 -6.23
CA GLN A 118 12.57 -12.12 -5.87
C GLN A 118 13.19 -11.19 -6.91
N GLU A 119 13.00 -11.48 -8.21
CA GLU A 119 13.56 -10.64 -9.29
C GLU A 119 12.89 -9.26 -9.34
N ILE A 120 11.57 -9.18 -9.12
CA ILE A 120 10.87 -7.90 -8.99
C ILE A 120 11.41 -7.12 -7.79
N ASN A 121 11.53 -7.77 -6.63
CA ASN A 121 12.05 -7.15 -5.40
C ASN A 121 13.49 -6.64 -5.59
N ARG A 122 14.34 -7.41 -6.27
CA ARG A 122 15.70 -7.01 -6.61
C ARG A 122 15.73 -5.81 -7.54
N THR A 123 14.88 -5.80 -8.55
CA THR A 123 14.79 -4.70 -9.52
C THR A 123 14.32 -3.41 -8.84
N GLU A 124 13.28 -3.48 -8.01
CA GLU A 124 12.80 -2.32 -7.26
C GLU A 124 13.87 -1.78 -6.30
N LYS A 125 14.57 -2.67 -5.60
CA LYS A 125 15.64 -2.27 -4.70
C LYS A 125 16.78 -1.58 -5.45
N MET A 126 17.23 -2.13 -6.58
CA MET A 126 18.25 -1.50 -7.43
C MET A 126 17.77 -0.13 -7.95
N GLN A 127 16.51 -0.03 -8.36
CA GLN A 127 15.93 1.26 -8.81
C GLN A 127 15.93 2.29 -7.68
N SER A 128 15.55 1.90 -6.47
CA SER A 128 15.56 2.75 -5.30
C SER A 128 16.98 3.22 -4.92
N GLU A 129 17.95 2.31 -4.89
CA GLU A 129 19.34 2.63 -4.64
C GLU A 129 19.94 3.57 -5.70
N PHE A 130 19.61 3.35 -6.97
CA PHE A 130 20.02 4.20 -8.09
C PHE A 130 19.47 5.63 -7.96
N ILE A 131 18.17 5.77 -7.69
CA ILE A 131 17.52 7.07 -7.49
C ILE A 131 18.13 7.79 -6.28
N SER A 132 18.36 7.09 -5.17
CA SER A 132 19.02 7.64 -3.98
C SER A 132 20.43 8.17 -4.28
N SER A 133 21.23 7.40 -5.02
CA SER A 133 22.58 7.80 -5.43
C SER A 133 22.57 9.04 -6.32
N ILE A 134 21.76 9.03 -7.38
CA ILE A 134 21.63 10.19 -8.28
C ILE A 134 21.18 11.44 -7.53
N SER A 135 20.24 11.29 -6.60
CA SER A 135 19.75 12.43 -5.82
C SER A 135 20.85 13.07 -4.96
N HIS A 136 21.73 12.24 -4.36
CA HIS A 136 22.88 12.74 -3.63
C HIS A 136 23.89 13.45 -4.56
N GLU A 137 24.14 12.88 -5.74
CA GLU A 137 25.05 13.48 -6.72
C GLU A 137 24.51 14.77 -7.35
N LEU A 138 23.18 14.92 -7.45
CA LEU A 138 22.56 16.17 -7.94
C LEU A 138 22.51 17.26 -6.88
N ARG A 139 22.32 16.93 -5.61
CA ARG A 139 22.26 17.92 -4.53
C ARG A 139 23.55 18.74 -4.43
N THR A 140 24.71 18.11 -4.55
CA THR A 140 26.02 18.77 -4.41
C THR A 140 26.23 19.89 -5.43
N PRO A 141 26.09 19.69 -6.77
CA PRO A 141 26.24 20.76 -7.74
C PRO A 141 25.15 21.83 -7.60
N LEU A 142 23.91 21.46 -7.24
CA LEU A 142 22.83 22.42 -7.02
C LEU A 142 23.15 23.34 -5.83
N THR A 143 23.68 22.82 -4.73
CA THR A 143 24.13 23.60 -3.58
C THR A 143 25.24 24.57 -3.98
N ALA A 144 26.19 24.14 -4.82
CA ALA A 144 27.24 25.00 -5.34
C ALA A 144 26.68 26.11 -6.23
N ILE A 145 25.77 25.78 -7.16
CA ILE A 145 25.11 26.79 -8.05
C ILE A 145 24.35 27.83 -7.22
N THR A 146 23.61 27.38 -6.21
CA THR A 146 22.85 28.25 -5.30
C THR A 146 23.80 29.16 -4.54
N GLY A 147 24.86 28.64 -3.91
CA GLY A 147 25.81 29.40 -3.13
C GLY A 147 26.57 30.47 -3.97
N TRP A 148 27.03 30.09 -5.15
CA TRP A 148 27.66 31.07 -6.08
C TRP A 148 26.67 32.09 -6.60
N GLY A 149 25.44 31.71 -6.93
CA GLY A 149 24.39 32.61 -7.38
C GLY A 149 24.02 33.64 -6.31
N GLU A 150 23.88 33.19 -5.04
CA GLU A 150 23.65 34.07 -3.90
C GLU A 150 24.82 35.05 -3.70
N THR A 151 26.07 34.58 -3.78
CA THR A 151 27.26 35.39 -3.66
C THR A 151 27.27 36.49 -4.74
N LEU A 152 26.97 36.15 -5.99
CA LEU A 152 26.89 37.08 -7.10
C LEU A 152 25.74 38.10 -6.95
N MET A 153 24.65 37.74 -6.28
CA MET A 153 23.55 38.67 -6.01
C MET A 153 23.94 39.82 -5.09
N PHE A 154 24.93 39.65 -4.22
CA PHE A 154 25.46 40.69 -3.34
C PHE A 154 26.53 41.55 -4.03
N ASP A 155 27.05 41.17 -5.20
CA ASP A 155 28.04 41.98 -5.94
C ASP A 155 27.35 43.17 -6.58
N LEU A 156 27.73 44.38 -6.10
CA LEU A 156 27.18 45.66 -6.57
C LEU A 156 27.64 46.03 -7.99
N SER A 157 28.68 45.37 -8.50
CA SER A 157 29.23 45.62 -9.85
C SER A 157 28.38 44.97 -10.95
N ILE A 158 27.49 44.05 -10.61
CA ILE A 158 26.66 43.27 -11.54
C ILE A 158 25.51 44.14 -12.08
N LYS A 159 25.42 44.26 -13.40
CA LYS A 159 24.36 44.99 -14.09
C LYS A 159 22.97 44.35 -13.80
N HIS A 160 21.93 45.18 -13.87
CA HIS A 160 20.56 44.80 -13.58
C HIS A 160 20.10 43.57 -14.40
N GLU A 161 20.40 43.52 -15.70
CA GLU A 161 20.05 42.35 -16.56
C GLU A 161 20.72 41.05 -16.10
N SER A 162 22.00 41.09 -15.73
CA SER A 162 22.72 39.94 -15.22
C SER A 162 22.16 39.47 -13.87
N ARG A 163 21.71 40.40 -13.04
CA ARG A 163 21.08 40.12 -11.75
C ARG A 163 19.74 39.38 -11.92
N GLU A 164 18.93 39.76 -12.91
CA GLU A 164 17.69 39.03 -13.22
C GLU A 164 17.97 37.60 -13.76
N GLY A 165 19.04 37.43 -14.55
CA GLY A 165 19.54 36.14 -14.97
C GLY A 165 19.94 35.23 -13.77
N ILE A 166 20.68 35.80 -12.82
CA ILE A 166 21.10 35.12 -11.60
C ILE A 166 19.88 34.71 -10.76
N LYS A 167 18.89 35.58 -10.57
CA LYS A 167 17.64 35.24 -9.89
C LYS A 167 16.90 34.06 -10.54
N THR A 168 16.93 34.02 -11.86
CA THR A 168 16.30 32.92 -12.62
C THR A 168 17.06 31.63 -12.41
N ILE A 169 18.40 31.65 -12.42
CA ILE A 169 19.24 30.47 -12.12
C ILE A 169 19.00 29.99 -10.70
N LEU A 170 18.97 30.89 -9.71
CA LEU A 170 18.69 30.54 -8.31
C LEU A 170 17.31 29.89 -8.13
N ARG A 171 16.29 30.43 -8.78
CA ARG A 171 14.94 29.90 -8.74
C ARG A 171 14.87 28.48 -9.31
N GLU A 172 15.56 28.27 -10.45
CA GLU A 172 15.58 26.95 -11.08
C GLU A 172 16.41 25.94 -10.28
N ALA A 173 17.53 26.35 -9.69
CA ALA A 173 18.34 25.52 -8.79
C ALA A 173 17.55 25.11 -7.54
N SER A 174 16.83 26.05 -6.90
CA SER A 174 15.97 25.75 -5.75
C SER A 174 14.85 24.78 -6.12
N ARG A 175 14.25 24.96 -7.30
CA ARG A 175 13.23 24.04 -7.82
C ARG A 175 13.77 22.64 -8.03
N LEU A 176 14.95 22.50 -8.62
CA LEU A 176 15.60 21.20 -8.83
C LEU A 176 15.97 20.53 -7.50
N THR A 177 16.44 21.30 -6.52
CA THR A 177 16.70 20.79 -5.18
C THR A 177 15.43 20.20 -4.56
N GLY A 178 14.30 20.89 -4.64
CA GLY A 178 13.01 20.39 -4.17
C GLY A 178 12.60 19.08 -4.85
N LEU A 179 12.74 18.98 -6.18
CA LEU A 179 12.45 17.73 -6.91
C LEU A 179 13.34 16.56 -6.50
N VAL A 180 14.62 16.84 -6.23
CA VAL A 180 15.58 15.82 -5.74
C VAL A 180 15.18 15.36 -4.34
N GLU A 181 14.75 16.26 -3.46
CA GLU A 181 14.30 15.92 -2.11
C GLU A 181 13.02 15.10 -2.11
N GLU A 182 12.03 15.49 -2.93
CA GLU A 182 10.81 14.70 -3.13
C GLU A 182 11.12 13.28 -3.64
N LEU A 183 12.06 13.15 -4.57
CA LEU A 183 12.48 11.86 -5.12
C LEU A 183 13.19 10.99 -4.06
N LEU A 184 14.05 11.59 -3.23
CA LEU A 184 14.70 10.89 -2.10
C LEU A 184 13.68 10.43 -1.06
N GLU A 185 12.71 11.26 -0.73
CA GLU A 185 11.66 10.91 0.21
C GLU A 185 10.83 9.74 -0.31
N PHE A 186 10.47 9.80 -1.58
CA PHE A 186 9.78 8.71 -2.25
C PHE A 186 10.56 7.38 -2.17
N THR A 187 11.88 7.39 -2.41
CA THR A 187 12.68 6.15 -2.30
C THR A 187 12.72 5.60 -0.89
N ARG A 188 12.76 6.46 0.14
CA ARG A 188 12.69 6.03 1.55
C ARG A 188 11.37 5.36 1.89
N ILE A 189 10.27 5.84 1.29
CA ILE A 189 8.94 5.24 1.42
C ILE A 189 8.94 3.83 0.82
N GLN A 190 9.48 3.68 -0.39
CA GLN A 190 9.56 2.39 -1.11
C GLN A 190 10.38 1.35 -0.33
N ASP A 191 11.54 1.74 0.20
CA ASP A 191 12.44 0.85 0.93
C ASP A 191 11.92 0.46 2.32
N GLY A 192 10.74 0.91 2.73
CA GLY A 192 10.22 0.69 4.08
C GLY A 192 11.04 1.38 5.17
N ARG A 193 12.01 2.23 4.79
CA ARG A 193 12.87 3.01 5.72
C ARG A 193 12.19 4.28 6.21
N PHE A 194 11.04 4.61 5.64
CA PHE A 194 10.24 5.76 6.07
C PHE A 194 9.57 5.45 7.40
N LYS A 195 10.04 6.09 8.45
CA LYS A 195 9.49 5.98 9.80
C LYS A 195 8.89 7.31 10.21
N LEU A 196 7.68 7.27 10.76
CA LEU A 196 7.04 8.42 11.40
C LEU A 196 7.44 8.46 12.88
N ASN A 197 7.72 9.64 13.38
CA ASN A 197 7.85 9.90 14.81
C ASN A 197 6.46 10.23 15.37
N ILE A 198 5.68 9.19 15.69
CA ILE A 198 4.30 9.36 16.13
C ILE A 198 4.25 9.92 17.56
N GLU A 199 3.62 11.07 17.71
CA GLU A 199 3.31 11.73 18.98
C GLU A 199 1.85 12.19 19.01
N LEU A 200 1.35 12.62 20.16
CA LEU A 200 -0.01 13.15 20.29
C LEU A 200 0.00 14.63 19.97
N LEU A 201 -0.73 15.02 18.93
CA LEU A 201 -0.73 16.35 18.36
C LEU A 201 -2.09 17.04 18.54
N ASP A 202 -2.03 18.34 18.80
CA ASP A 202 -3.15 19.25 18.56
C ASP A 202 -3.17 19.57 17.05
N ILE A 203 -4.06 18.90 16.34
CA ILE A 203 -4.10 19.00 14.87
C ILE A 203 -4.57 20.37 14.38
N GLU A 204 -5.38 21.05 15.18
CA GLU A 204 -5.85 22.41 14.87
C GLU A 204 -4.69 23.41 14.98
N ALA A 205 -3.89 23.34 16.04
CA ALA A 205 -2.71 24.18 16.20
C ALA A 205 -1.68 23.98 15.07
N GLU A 206 -1.40 22.72 14.66
CA GLU A 206 -0.50 22.41 13.57
C GLU A 206 -1.03 22.94 12.21
N LEU A 207 -2.34 22.88 12.00
CA LEU A 207 -2.98 23.42 10.80
C LEU A 207 -2.91 24.96 10.79
N GLU A 208 -3.22 25.63 11.90
CA GLU A 208 -3.17 27.09 12.01
C GLU A 208 -1.78 27.64 11.78
N ASP A 209 -0.75 27.03 12.35
CA ASP A 209 0.66 27.38 12.12
C ASP A 209 1.03 27.28 10.63
N THR A 210 0.56 26.24 9.97
CA THR A 210 0.78 26.04 8.55
C THR A 210 0.07 27.09 7.70
N ILE A 211 -1.19 27.38 7.99
CA ILE A 211 -2.00 28.40 7.32
C ILE A 211 -1.38 29.78 7.48
N PHE A 212 -0.96 30.11 8.72
CA PHE A 212 -0.33 31.40 9.01
C PHE A 212 0.92 31.62 8.17
N THR A 213 1.81 30.62 8.12
CA THR A 213 3.07 30.69 7.35
C THR A 213 2.81 30.77 5.85
N TYR A 214 1.83 30.04 5.33
CA TYR A 214 1.57 29.95 3.90
C TYR A 214 0.76 31.13 3.35
N ARG A 215 -0.01 31.81 4.20
CA ARG A 215 -0.85 32.97 3.83
C ARG A 215 -0.05 34.10 3.19
N GLU A 216 1.14 34.39 3.72
CA GLU A 216 2.01 35.44 3.15
C GLU A 216 2.49 35.10 1.72
N LEU A 217 2.72 33.83 1.43
CA LEU A 217 3.09 33.36 0.09
C LEU A 217 1.93 33.53 -0.90
N LEU A 218 0.73 33.13 -0.51
CA LEU A 218 -0.47 33.22 -1.35
C LEU A 218 -0.91 34.65 -1.64
N GLN A 219 -0.70 35.58 -0.72
CA GLN A 219 -1.00 37.01 -0.95
C GLN A 219 -0.22 37.59 -2.13
N LYS A 220 1.02 37.15 -2.36
CA LYS A 220 1.83 37.56 -3.51
C LYS A 220 1.23 37.10 -4.84
N ASP A 221 0.57 35.94 -4.83
CA ASP A 221 -0.12 35.35 -5.97
C ASP A 221 -1.59 35.79 -6.10
N LYS A 222 -2.07 36.69 -5.21
CA LYS A 222 -3.45 37.19 -5.13
C LYS A 222 -4.49 36.08 -4.91
N ILE A 223 -4.15 35.06 -4.15
CA ILE A 223 -5.03 33.99 -3.74
C ILE A 223 -5.47 34.26 -2.29
N ASP A 224 -6.77 34.26 -2.07
CA ASP A 224 -7.39 34.48 -0.76
C ASP A 224 -7.51 33.15 0.00
N LEU A 225 -6.73 32.99 1.08
CA LEU A 225 -6.76 31.80 1.94
C LEU A 225 -7.71 32.04 3.13
N ARG A 226 -8.86 31.36 3.09
CA ARG A 226 -9.89 31.42 4.12
C ARG A 226 -9.82 30.18 4.99
N TYR A 227 -9.83 30.39 6.30
CA TYR A 227 -9.86 29.30 7.27
C TYR A 227 -11.05 29.46 8.19
N THR A 228 -11.76 28.37 8.40
CA THR A 228 -12.87 28.27 9.35
C THR A 228 -12.44 27.34 10.48
N PRO A 229 -12.03 27.88 11.65
CA PRO A 229 -11.68 27.09 12.84
C PRO A 229 -12.90 26.41 13.42
N MET A 230 -12.66 25.46 14.33
CA MET A 230 -13.70 24.86 15.16
C MET A 230 -13.88 25.65 16.45
N ASP A 231 -15.11 25.69 16.97
CA ASP A 231 -15.40 26.31 18.28
C ASP A 231 -15.13 25.34 19.46
N GLU A 232 -14.91 24.07 19.19
CA GLU A 232 -14.73 23.01 20.20
C GLU A 232 -13.28 22.52 20.24
N VAL A 233 -12.78 22.25 21.45
CA VAL A 233 -11.45 21.65 21.63
C VAL A 233 -11.49 20.19 21.19
N LEU A 234 -10.63 19.86 20.26
CA LEU A 234 -10.54 18.51 19.69
C LEU A 234 -9.69 17.57 20.56
N PRO A 235 -9.99 16.27 20.58
CA PRO A 235 -9.06 15.27 21.08
C PRO A 235 -7.76 15.25 20.27
N LEU A 236 -6.66 14.84 20.94
CA LEU A 236 -5.36 14.74 20.28
C LEU A 236 -5.35 13.64 19.19
N VAL A 237 -4.59 13.90 18.15
CA VAL A 237 -4.40 12.99 17.01
C VAL A 237 -3.01 12.37 17.07
N PRO A 238 -2.84 11.04 16.92
CA PRO A 238 -1.52 10.44 16.79
C PRO A 238 -0.94 10.76 15.40
N GLY A 239 0.24 11.36 15.35
CA GLY A 239 0.87 11.74 14.08
C GLY A 239 2.31 12.24 14.26
N ASP A 240 2.97 12.52 13.15
CA ASP A 240 4.27 13.20 13.09
C ASP A 240 4.02 14.64 12.64
N ALA A 241 4.27 15.61 13.53
CA ALA A 241 3.97 17.02 13.30
C ALA A 241 4.63 17.56 12.03
N LEU A 242 5.92 17.25 11.80
CA LEU A 242 6.65 17.71 10.63
C LEU A 242 6.07 17.12 9.33
N ARG A 243 5.67 15.85 9.37
CA ARG A 243 5.12 15.16 8.22
C ARG A 243 3.70 15.59 7.91
N LEU A 244 2.85 15.78 8.90
CA LEU A 244 1.49 16.31 8.69
C LEU A 244 1.54 17.75 8.18
N ARG A 245 2.44 18.59 8.70
CA ARG A 245 2.67 19.94 8.16
C ARG A 245 3.10 19.88 6.68
N GLN A 246 3.96 18.93 6.31
CA GLN A 246 4.34 18.70 4.92
C GLN A 246 3.14 18.31 4.04
N VAL A 247 2.23 17.45 4.55
CA VAL A 247 0.98 17.10 3.85
C VAL A 247 0.13 18.34 3.60
N PHE A 248 -0.07 19.18 4.62
CA PHE A 248 -0.87 20.40 4.49
C PHE A 248 -0.27 21.37 3.49
N LEU A 249 1.04 21.61 3.57
CA LEU A 249 1.75 22.48 2.61
C LEU A 249 1.65 21.97 1.17
N ASN A 250 1.80 20.66 0.96
CA ASN A 250 1.72 20.07 -0.37
C ASN A 250 0.31 20.19 -0.96
N ILE A 251 -0.73 19.99 -0.14
CA ILE A 251 -2.12 20.17 -0.58
C ILE A 251 -2.41 21.64 -0.89
N LEU A 252 -1.95 22.59 -0.04
CA LEU A 252 -2.09 24.03 -0.28
C LEU A 252 -1.34 24.46 -1.55
N ASP A 253 -0.13 23.97 -1.78
CA ASP A 253 0.66 24.26 -2.98
C ASP A 253 -0.04 23.74 -4.25
N ASN A 254 -0.63 22.55 -4.19
CA ASN A 254 -1.44 22.02 -5.28
C ASN A 254 -2.70 22.88 -5.53
N ALA A 255 -3.42 23.26 -4.47
CA ALA A 255 -4.57 24.15 -4.58
C ALA A 255 -4.20 25.51 -5.16
N ALA A 256 -3.06 26.08 -4.77
CA ALA A 256 -2.55 27.35 -5.33
C ALA A 256 -2.14 27.24 -6.80
N LYS A 257 -1.55 26.11 -7.19
CA LYS A 257 -1.11 25.88 -8.58
C LYS A 257 -2.28 25.64 -9.52
N TYR A 258 -3.16 24.73 -9.15
CA TYR A 258 -4.24 24.25 -10.02
C TYR A 258 -5.53 25.05 -9.86
N GLY A 259 -5.74 25.64 -8.67
CA GLY A 259 -6.91 26.49 -8.36
C GLY A 259 -6.69 27.97 -8.56
N ARG A 260 -5.54 28.41 -9.14
CA ARG A 260 -5.14 29.81 -9.26
C ARG A 260 -6.20 30.72 -9.88
N ASP A 261 -6.85 30.25 -10.95
CA ASP A 261 -7.89 31.01 -11.65
C ASP A 261 -9.16 31.22 -10.80
N GLY A 262 -9.34 30.42 -9.77
CA GLY A 262 -10.45 30.54 -8.82
C GLY A 262 -10.25 31.61 -7.75
N GLY A 263 -9.00 32.10 -7.57
CA GLY A 263 -8.66 33.22 -6.70
C GLY A 263 -8.80 32.99 -5.19
N ALA A 264 -9.25 31.82 -4.75
CA ALA A 264 -9.42 31.51 -3.33
C ALA A 264 -9.15 30.04 -3.01
N ILE A 265 -8.76 29.78 -1.76
CA ILE A 265 -8.66 28.44 -1.16
C ILE A 265 -9.40 28.50 0.17
N ASP A 266 -10.37 27.62 0.35
CA ASP A 266 -11.09 27.46 1.62
C ASP A 266 -10.51 26.26 2.36
N VAL A 267 -10.18 26.45 3.63
CA VAL A 267 -9.77 25.39 4.54
C VAL A 267 -10.77 25.32 5.68
N SER A 268 -11.29 24.15 5.96
CA SER A 268 -12.19 23.90 7.07
C SER A 268 -11.76 22.67 7.86
N LEU A 269 -11.94 22.73 9.17
CA LEU A 269 -11.74 21.63 10.09
C LEU A 269 -13.10 21.22 10.64
N THR A 270 -13.39 19.93 10.57
CA THR A 270 -14.61 19.32 11.12
C THR A 270 -14.24 18.06 11.90
N ALA A 271 -15.07 17.65 12.82
CA ALA A 271 -14.82 16.44 13.61
C ALA A 271 -16.09 15.64 13.81
N ASP A 272 -15.95 14.35 13.92
CA ASP A 272 -16.96 13.44 14.45
C ASP A 272 -16.46 12.83 15.78
N GLN A 273 -17.13 11.78 16.29
CA GLN A 273 -16.73 11.13 17.54
C GLN A 273 -15.40 10.36 17.46
N LYS A 274 -14.84 10.14 16.28
CA LYS A 274 -13.70 9.24 16.06
C LYS A 274 -12.50 9.90 15.38
N ALA A 275 -12.75 10.97 14.62
CA ALA A 275 -11.72 11.54 13.75
C ALA A 275 -11.93 13.04 13.50
N ALA A 276 -10.83 13.73 13.25
CA ALA A 276 -10.80 15.07 12.69
C ALA A 276 -10.67 14.97 11.16
N THR A 277 -11.40 15.80 10.43
CA THR A 277 -11.32 15.91 8.97
C THR A 277 -11.01 17.35 8.56
N ILE A 278 -9.87 17.53 7.91
CA ILE A 278 -9.42 18.80 7.35
C ILE A 278 -9.74 18.78 5.85
N ILE A 279 -10.47 19.78 5.37
CA ILE A 279 -10.87 19.89 3.97
C ILE A 279 -10.20 21.13 3.38
N PHE A 280 -9.44 20.93 2.30
CA PHE A 280 -8.85 21.98 1.47
C PHE A 280 -9.62 22.03 0.18
N ARG A 281 -10.22 23.16 -0.16
CA ARG A 281 -11.00 23.36 -1.38
C ARG A 281 -10.41 24.47 -2.22
N ASP A 282 -10.09 24.16 -3.46
CA ASP A 282 -9.81 25.16 -4.49
C ASP A 282 -11.04 25.41 -5.39
N TYR A 283 -10.96 26.46 -6.20
CA TYR A 283 -11.99 26.85 -7.17
C TYR A 283 -11.46 26.82 -8.61
N GLY A 284 -10.56 25.89 -8.87
CA GLY A 284 -9.98 25.66 -10.19
C GLY A 284 -10.90 24.88 -11.15
N PRO A 285 -10.32 24.33 -12.23
CA PRO A 285 -11.09 23.57 -13.23
C PRO A 285 -11.53 22.20 -12.74
N GLY A 286 -11.04 21.73 -11.59
CA GLY A 286 -11.24 20.35 -11.12
C GLY A 286 -10.34 19.35 -11.85
N ILE A 287 -10.60 18.06 -11.62
CA ILE A 287 -9.84 16.93 -12.14
C ILE A 287 -10.75 16.12 -13.08
N PRO A 288 -10.33 15.72 -14.29
CA PRO A 288 -11.10 14.83 -15.14
C PRO A 288 -11.50 13.54 -14.41
N GLU A 289 -12.75 13.08 -14.60
CA GLU A 289 -13.26 11.91 -13.87
C GLU A 289 -12.46 10.64 -14.12
N ASP A 290 -11.89 10.49 -15.31
CA ASP A 290 -11.01 9.37 -15.67
C ASP A 290 -9.61 9.47 -15.05
N GLU A 291 -9.20 10.64 -14.56
CA GLU A 291 -7.92 10.86 -13.87
C GLU A 291 -8.03 10.75 -12.34
N LEU A 292 -9.20 11.00 -11.75
CA LEU A 292 -9.43 10.96 -10.30
C LEU A 292 -8.93 9.67 -9.62
N PRO A 293 -9.15 8.46 -10.15
CA PRO A 293 -8.63 7.23 -9.54
C PRO A 293 -7.10 7.15 -9.51
N HIS A 294 -6.43 7.86 -10.42
CA HIS A 294 -4.98 7.75 -10.67
C HIS A 294 -4.16 8.87 -10.06
N ILE A 295 -4.78 9.96 -9.56
CA ILE A 295 -4.05 11.16 -9.10
C ILE A 295 -3.17 10.92 -7.87
N LYS A 296 -3.38 9.85 -7.12
CA LYS A 296 -2.52 9.40 -6.02
C LYS A 296 -1.43 8.42 -6.48
N GLU A 297 -1.48 8.00 -7.74
CA GLU A 297 -0.44 7.13 -8.28
C GLU A 297 0.87 7.89 -8.46
N LYS A 298 1.95 7.17 -8.29
CA LYS A 298 3.32 7.68 -8.38
C LYS A 298 3.63 8.17 -9.79
N PHE A 299 4.23 9.36 -9.90
CA PHE A 299 4.60 9.99 -11.18
C PHE A 299 3.41 10.36 -12.09
N PHE A 300 2.19 10.23 -11.59
CA PHE A 300 1.02 10.62 -12.35
C PHE A 300 0.96 12.15 -12.50
N LYS A 301 0.65 12.60 -13.71
CA LYS A 301 0.44 14.01 -14.06
C LYS A 301 -0.80 14.11 -14.92
N GLY A 302 -1.78 14.89 -14.46
CA GLY A 302 -3.00 15.12 -15.21
C GLY A 302 -2.73 15.84 -16.55
N ARG A 303 -3.54 15.54 -17.56
CA ARG A 303 -3.43 16.09 -18.93
C ARG A 303 -3.64 17.60 -18.99
N ILE A 304 -4.44 18.14 -18.08
CA ILE A 304 -4.76 19.57 -18.00
C ILE A 304 -3.60 20.37 -17.36
N SER A 305 -2.73 19.69 -16.64
CA SER A 305 -1.62 20.31 -15.92
C SER A 305 -0.54 20.81 -16.87
N LYS A 306 -0.54 22.13 -17.14
CA LYS A 306 0.61 22.83 -17.74
C LYS A 306 1.70 23.10 -16.71
N GLU A 307 1.40 22.95 -15.43
CA GLU A 307 2.29 23.21 -14.32
C GLU A 307 3.33 22.09 -14.16
N ARG A 308 4.57 22.50 -13.86
CA ARG A 308 5.69 21.58 -13.66
C ARG A 308 5.66 21.01 -12.23
N GLY A 309 5.51 19.70 -12.09
CA GLY A 309 5.58 18.96 -10.81
C GLY A 309 6.26 17.61 -10.99
N SER A 310 6.62 16.94 -9.91
CA SER A 310 7.18 15.57 -9.93
C SER A 310 6.13 14.49 -10.17
N GLY A 311 4.89 14.72 -9.73
CA GLY A 311 3.83 13.72 -9.65
C GLY A 311 4.00 12.77 -8.45
N ILE A 312 4.85 13.13 -7.47
CA ILE A 312 5.13 12.32 -6.27
C ILE A 312 4.38 12.87 -5.05
N GLY A 313 4.13 14.17 -4.99
CA GLY A 313 3.63 14.85 -3.81
C GLY A 313 2.37 14.25 -3.20
N LEU A 314 1.33 13.98 -4.00
CA LEU A 314 0.09 13.36 -3.50
C LEU A 314 0.27 11.91 -3.05
N ALA A 315 1.16 11.16 -3.70
CA ALA A 315 1.50 9.80 -3.26
C ALA A 315 2.20 9.80 -1.89
N VAL A 316 3.11 10.77 -1.65
CA VAL A 316 3.75 10.97 -0.34
C VAL A 316 2.72 11.38 0.72
N CYS A 317 1.79 12.28 0.39
CA CYS A 317 0.70 12.66 1.30
C CYS A 317 -0.16 11.47 1.69
N ASP A 318 -0.57 10.66 0.73
CA ASP A 318 -1.39 9.46 0.97
C ASP A 318 -0.69 8.47 1.90
N GLU A 319 0.61 8.25 1.70
CA GLU A 319 1.43 7.36 2.53
C GLU A 319 1.58 7.90 3.97
N ILE A 320 1.88 9.20 4.15
CA ILE A 320 1.98 9.82 5.48
C ILE A 320 0.66 9.70 6.23
N VAL A 321 -0.45 10.07 5.59
CA VAL A 321 -1.79 10.03 6.18
C VAL A 321 -2.18 8.60 6.53
N THR A 322 -1.95 7.64 5.62
CA THR A 322 -2.24 6.21 5.85
C THR A 322 -1.43 5.66 7.01
N ARG A 323 -0.13 5.96 7.11
CA ARG A 323 0.72 5.53 8.24
C ARG A 323 0.38 6.20 9.56
N SER A 324 -0.29 7.35 9.51
CA SER A 324 -0.89 7.99 10.70
C SER A 324 -2.26 7.41 11.07
N GLY A 325 -2.70 6.34 10.38
CA GLY A 325 -3.99 5.69 10.61
C GLY A 325 -5.18 6.42 9.99
N GLY A 326 -4.91 7.43 9.15
CA GLY A 326 -5.92 8.26 8.50
C GLY A 326 -6.23 7.87 7.06
N THR A 327 -6.99 8.73 6.38
CA THR A 327 -7.34 8.60 4.96
C THR A 327 -7.24 9.92 4.23
N LEU A 328 -6.71 9.91 3.00
CA LEU A 328 -6.68 11.03 2.08
C LEU A 328 -7.71 10.81 0.98
N THR A 329 -8.70 11.69 0.87
CA THR A 329 -9.76 11.62 -0.15
C THR A 329 -9.71 12.84 -1.04
N ILE A 330 -9.82 12.66 -2.34
CA ILE A 330 -9.79 13.74 -3.33
C ILE A 330 -11.02 13.60 -4.24
N ILE A 331 -11.77 14.69 -4.36
CA ILE A 331 -13.00 14.73 -5.16
C ILE A 331 -13.11 16.05 -5.92
N ASN A 332 -13.87 16.05 -6.98
CA ASN A 332 -14.33 17.29 -7.59
C ASN A 332 -15.39 17.93 -6.69
N ALA A 333 -15.20 19.19 -6.34
CA ALA A 333 -16.13 19.90 -5.47
C ALA A 333 -17.40 20.32 -6.22
N PRO A 334 -18.57 20.27 -5.57
CA PRO A 334 -19.81 20.82 -6.15
C PRO A 334 -19.61 22.29 -6.50
N GLY A 335 -19.97 22.65 -7.75
CA GLY A 335 -19.78 24.01 -8.26
C GLY A 335 -18.41 24.29 -8.88
N GLY A 336 -17.55 23.28 -9.01
CA GLY A 336 -16.22 23.35 -9.64
C GLY A 336 -15.09 23.39 -8.62
N GLY A 337 -13.87 23.11 -9.11
CA GLY A 337 -12.67 22.98 -8.29
C GLY A 337 -12.50 21.60 -7.67
N THR A 338 -11.44 21.44 -6.87
CA THR A 338 -11.11 20.21 -6.18
C THR A 338 -11.24 20.37 -4.67
N ALA A 339 -11.70 19.33 -4.01
CA ALA A 339 -11.66 19.23 -2.54
C ALA A 339 -10.78 18.04 -2.13
N VAL A 340 -9.80 18.31 -1.27
CA VAL A 340 -8.91 17.31 -0.68
C VAL A 340 -9.22 17.22 0.80
N ALA A 341 -9.64 16.06 1.26
CA ALA A 341 -9.97 15.79 2.67
C ALA A 341 -8.91 14.88 3.29
N VAL A 342 -8.34 15.33 4.40
CA VAL A 342 -7.42 14.56 5.27
C VAL A 342 -8.18 14.20 6.53
N THR A 343 -8.48 12.93 6.73
CA THR A 343 -9.15 12.42 7.93
C THR A 343 -8.15 11.69 8.80
N LEU A 344 -8.04 12.08 10.06
CA LEU A 344 -7.10 11.53 11.04
C LEU A 344 -7.85 11.06 12.29
N PRO A 345 -7.67 9.81 12.74
CA PRO A 345 -8.36 9.29 13.90
C PRO A 345 -7.86 9.97 15.19
N PHE A 346 -8.74 10.15 16.15
CA PHE A 346 -8.35 10.59 17.49
C PHE A 346 -7.61 9.47 18.22
N ALA A 347 -6.72 9.86 19.12
CA ALA A 347 -6.11 8.92 20.04
C ALA A 347 -7.20 8.25 20.90
N PRO A 348 -7.11 6.95 21.18
CA PRO A 348 -8.04 6.31 22.09
C PRO A 348 -7.98 7.00 23.45
N GLU A 349 -9.15 7.30 24.03
CA GLU A 349 -9.21 7.88 25.38
C GLU A 349 -8.44 6.98 26.35
N GLN A 350 -7.40 7.52 26.98
CA GLN A 350 -6.77 6.82 28.09
C GLN A 350 -7.82 6.73 29.22
N PRO A 351 -8.11 5.54 29.76
CA PRO A 351 -8.99 5.43 30.89
C PRO A 351 -8.43 6.33 32.01
N LYS A 352 -9.22 7.33 32.43
CA LYS A 352 -8.86 8.21 33.53
C LYS A 352 -8.42 7.32 34.71
N ALA A 353 -7.15 7.42 35.09
CA ALA A 353 -6.67 6.78 36.31
C ALA A 353 -7.57 7.25 37.44
N HIS A 354 -8.35 6.33 38.00
CA HIS A 354 -9.16 6.58 39.18
C HIS A 354 -8.17 6.95 40.32
N ASN A 355 -8.02 8.22 40.58
CA ASN A 355 -7.39 8.67 41.82
C ASN A 355 -8.24 8.14 42.97
N THR A 356 -7.85 6.97 43.44
CA THR A 356 -8.32 6.49 44.76
C THR A 356 -7.67 7.43 45.78
N GLU A 357 -8.41 8.46 46.17
CA GLU A 357 -8.09 9.21 47.40
C GLU A 357 -8.02 8.21 48.54
N VAL A 358 -6.80 7.94 48.98
CA VAL A 358 -6.56 7.29 50.27
C VAL A 358 -6.85 8.33 51.34
N ILE A 359 -8.07 8.28 51.86
CA ILE A 359 -8.41 8.98 53.11
C ILE A 359 -7.73 8.18 54.22
N SER A 360 -6.71 8.76 54.78
CA SER A 360 -6.14 8.38 56.09
C SER A 360 -6.67 9.32 57.18
#